data_2848acca4cb8e909da5008c262b311aa
#
_entry.id   2848acca4cb8e909da5008c262b311aa
#
_cell.length_a   1.000
_cell.length_b   1.000
_cell.length_c   1.000
_cell.angle_alpha   90.00
_cell.angle_beta   90.00
_cell.angle_gamma   90.00
#
_symmetry.space_group_name_H-M   'P 1'
#
loop_
_entity.id
_entity.type
_entity.pdbx_description
1 polymer ?
#
loop_
_entity_poly.entity_id
_entity_poly.type
_entity_poly.pdbx_seq_one_letter_code
_entity_poly.pdbx_strand_id
1 'polypeptide(L)'
;MSKILEMIQDREVCRFEPGQIVMEKGAQTHRLYVLIEGTVEVMKDDVRVSTISEAGATFGEISVLLEGDHTATVRALTPCSFHVLENPRELLQTSPLICFHVCVLLARRLDSLTRYLVDVKQQFGGHDHIGMVDEVLEALLHRQPKERVLPRESTIRSGEPLE
;
A
#
# COMPACT_ATOMS: atom_id res chain seq x y z
N MET A 1 1.43 -17.81 14.40
CA MET A 1 0.30 -17.02 13.87
C MET A 1 0.77 -15.58 13.65
N SER A 2 0.37 -14.92 12.59
CA SER A 2 0.81 -13.54 12.35
C SER A 2 0.18 -12.62 13.40
N LYS A 3 0.99 -11.78 14.05
CA LYS A 3 0.54 -10.87 15.12
C LYS A 3 -0.60 -9.93 14.67
N ILE A 4 -0.63 -9.56 13.39
CA ILE A 4 -1.71 -8.73 12.85
C ILE A 4 -3.04 -9.48 12.87
N LEU A 5 -3.07 -10.78 12.53
CA LEU A 5 -4.30 -11.57 12.51
C LEU A 5 -4.90 -11.72 13.91
N GLU A 6 -4.08 -11.79 14.95
CA GLU A 6 -4.55 -11.81 16.35
C GLU A 6 -5.23 -10.49 16.74
N MET A 7 -4.70 -9.35 16.24
CA MET A 7 -5.23 -8.03 16.55
C MET A 7 -6.55 -7.70 15.82
N ILE A 8 -6.87 -8.40 14.73
CA ILE A 8 -8.03 -8.13 13.90
C ILE A 8 -8.97 -9.33 13.77
N GLN A 9 -8.85 -10.34 14.64
CA GLN A 9 -9.62 -11.59 14.58
C GLN A 9 -11.15 -11.38 14.59
N ASP A 10 -11.62 -10.28 15.18
CA ASP A 10 -13.05 -9.93 15.26
C ASP A 10 -13.58 -9.17 14.03
N ARG A 11 -12.72 -8.95 13.03
CA ARG A 11 -13.09 -8.23 11.81
C ARG A 11 -13.73 -9.15 10.79
N GLU A 12 -14.53 -8.56 9.90
CA GLU A 12 -15.21 -9.26 8.82
C GLU A 12 -14.23 -10.13 8.00
N VAL A 13 -14.71 -11.33 7.63
CA VAL A 13 -13.98 -12.26 6.79
C VAL A 13 -14.66 -12.37 5.43
N CYS A 14 -13.93 -12.03 4.38
CA CYS A 14 -14.35 -12.25 3.00
C CYS A 14 -13.61 -13.45 2.39
N ARG A 15 -14.29 -14.21 1.53
CA ARG A 15 -13.71 -15.35 0.79
C ARG A 15 -13.73 -15.08 -0.69
N PHE A 16 -12.69 -15.54 -1.37
CA PHE A 16 -12.50 -15.39 -2.80
C PHE A 16 -12.13 -16.73 -3.40
N GLU A 17 -12.81 -17.10 -4.48
CA GLU A 17 -12.49 -18.29 -5.26
C GLU A 17 -11.33 -18.02 -6.24
N PRO A 18 -10.63 -19.06 -6.73
CA PRO A 18 -9.56 -18.91 -7.70
C PRO A 18 -10.01 -18.09 -8.92
N GLY A 19 -9.21 -17.12 -9.31
CA GLY A 19 -9.49 -16.20 -10.42
C GLY A 19 -10.28 -14.95 -10.03
N GLN A 20 -10.89 -14.88 -8.84
CA GLN A 20 -11.58 -13.68 -8.40
C GLN A 20 -10.61 -12.56 -8.01
N ILE A 21 -11.01 -11.33 -8.32
CA ILE A 21 -10.26 -10.13 -7.98
C ILE A 21 -10.62 -9.72 -6.55
N VAL A 22 -9.61 -9.64 -5.70
CA VAL A 22 -9.70 -9.14 -4.32
C VAL A 22 -9.65 -7.61 -4.31
N MET A 23 -8.76 -7.05 -5.11
CA MET A 23 -8.53 -5.62 -5.22
C MET A 23 -8.12 -5.29 -6.66
N GLU A 24 -8.75 -4.32 -7.28
CA GLU A 24 -8.51 -3.93 -8.67
C GLU A 24 -7.72 -2.63 -8.76
N LYS A 25 -6.68 -2.58 -9.61
CA LYS A 25 -5.93 -1.35 -9.90
C LYS A 25 -6.87 -0.26 -10.41
N GLY A 26 -6.71 0.96 -9.91
CA GLY A 26 -7.52 2.12 -10.27
C GLY A 26 -8.84 2.23 -9.50
N ALA A 27 -9.26 1.21 -8.76
CA ALA A 27 -10.42 1.30 -7.88
C ALA A 27 -10.11 2.05 -6.58
N GLN A 28 -11.12 2.72 -6.03
CA GLN A 28 -11.05 3.45 -4.75
C GLN A 28 -11.96 2.77 -3.73
N THR A 29 -11.54 1.63 -3.18
CA THR A 29 -12.37 0.95 -2.18
C THR A 29 -12.17 1.48 -0.78
N HIS A 30 -11.06 2.18 -0.52
CA HIS A 30 -10.64 2.65 0.82
C HIS A 30 -10.62 1.55 1.88
N ARG A 31 -10.36 0.30 1.46
CA ARG A 31 -10.30 -0.88 2.31
C ARG A 31 -8.87 -1.39 2.44
N LEU A 32 -8.60 -2.01 3.56
CA LEU A 32 -7.37 -2.75 3.81
C LEU A 32 -7.72 -4.24 3.90
N TYR A 33 -6.98 -5.06 3.17
CA TYR A 33 -7.17 -6.51 3.12
C TYR A 33 -5.98 -7.19 3.78
N VAL A 34 -6.25 -8.12 4.70
CA VAL A 34 -5.22 -8.92 5.38
C VAL A 34 -5.48 -10.39 5.11
N LEU A 35 -4.54 -11.06 4.44
CA LEU A 35 -4.65 -12.46 4.06
C LEU A 35 -4.63 -13.35 5.30
N ILE A 36 -5.63 -14.23 5.43
CA ILE A 36 -5.70 -15.25 6.45
C ILE A 36 -5.07 -16.54 5.92
N GLU A 37 -5.54 -16.98 4.75
CA GLU A 37 -5.10 -18.21 4.09
C GLU A 37 -5.29 -18.11 2.57
N GLY A 38 -4.59 -18.97 1.83
CA GLY A 38 -4.64 -19.02 0.39
C GLY A 38 -3.43 -18.37 -0.26
N THR A 39 -3.45 -18.30 -1.59
CA THR A 39 -2.38 -17.74 -2.42
C THR A 39 -2.96 -16.74 -3.40
N VAL A 40 -2.35 -15.58 -3.48
CA VAL A 40 -2.71 -14.51 -4.43
C VAL A 40 -1.55 -14.15 -5.34
N GLU A 41 -1.86 -13.61 -6.51
CA GLU A 41 -0.90 -12.89 -7.33
C GLU A 41 -1.17 -11.40 -7.28
N VAL A 42 -0.10 -10.62 -7.33
CA VAL A 42 -0.13 -9.16 -7.44
C VAL A 42 0.33 -8.79 -8.84
N MET A 43 -0.52 -8.04 -9.54
CA MET A 43 -0.29 -7.61 -10.92
C MET A 43 -0.21 -6.08 -11.00
N LYS A 44 0.71 -5.58 -11.80
CA LYS A 44 0.82 -4.17 -12.14
C LYS A 44 1.02 -4.05 -13.65
N ASP A 45 0.11 -3.33 -14.31
CA ASP A 45 0.14 -3.14 -15.77
C ASP A 45 0.26 -4.48 -16.54
N ASP A 46 -0.60 -5.46 -16.21
CA ASP A 46 -0.66 -6.82 -16.76
C ASP A 46 0.60 -7.68 -16.52
N VAL A 47 1.56 -7.15 -15.77
CA VAL A 47 2.75 -7.90 -15.33
C VAL A 47 2.55 -8.43 -13.92
N ARG A 48 2.76 -9.75 -13.75
CA ARG A 48 2.79 -10.35 -12.41
C ARG A 48 4.05 -9.91 -11.68
N VAL A 49 3.85 -9.15 -10.61
CA VAL A 49 4.95 -8.63 -9.77
C VAL A 49 5.37 -9.65 -8.71
N SER A 50 4.40 -10.34 -8.11
CA SER A 50 4.69 -11.34 -7.06
C SER A 50 3.53 -12.31 -6.85
N THR A 51 3.83 -13.42 -6.20
CA THR A 51 2.87 -14.38 -5.66
C THR A 51 3.06 -14.41 -4.14
N ILE A 52 1.97 -14.29 -3.39
CA ILE A 52 1.99 -14.14 -1.93
C ILE A 52 1.05 -15.16 -1.30
N SER A 53 1.56 -15.93 -0.33
CA SER A 53 0.80 -16.91 0.46
C SER A 53 1.02 -16.75 1.97
N GLU A 54 1.75 -15.72 2.38
CA GLU A 54 2.06 -15.50 3.79
C GLU A 54 0.84 -14.96 4.53
N ALA A 55 0.41 -15.68 5.58
CA ALA A 55 -0.66 -15.25 6.45
C ALA A 55 -0.29 -13.95 7.18
N GLY A 56 -1.18 -12.97 7.13
CA GLY A 56 -0.94 -11.61 7.62
C GLY A 56 -0.42 -10.65 6.55
N ALA A 57 -0.19 -11.12 5.31
CA ALA A 57 0.11 -10.22 4.19
C ALA A 57 -1.01 -9.19 4.01
N THR A 58 -0.62 -7.94 3.85
CA THR A 58 -1.54 -6.79 3.85
C THR A 58 -1.52 -6.12 2.48
N PHE A 59 -2.71 -5.75 1.98
CA PHE A 59 -2.91 -5.12 0.67
C PHE A 59 -3.84 -3.91 0.79
N GLY A 60 -3.61 -2.90 -0.05
CA GLY A 60 -4.39 -1.67 -0.08
C GLY A 60 -3.84 -0.56 0.82
N GLU A 61 -2.77 -0.81 1.57
CA GLU A 61 -2.16 0.14 2.51
C GLU A 61 -1.66 1.42 1.80
N ILE A 62 -1.13 1.29 0.60
CA ILE A 62 -0.62 2.44 -0.16
C ILE A 62 -1.76 3.40 -0.51
N SER A 63 -2.87 2.88 -1.05
CA SER A 63 -4.02 3.69 -1.41
C SER A 63 -4.69 4.35 -0.21
N VAL A 64 -4.71 3.67 0.93
CA VAL A 64 -5.23 4.19 2.20
C VAL A 64 -4.37 5.33 2.74
N LEU A 65 -3.04 5.15 2.76
CA LEU A 65 -2.10 6.12 3.31
C LEU A 65 -1.91 7.34 2.39
N LEU A 66 -1.92 7.13 1.08
CA LEU A 66 -1.73 8.19 0.09
C LEU A 66 -3.04 8.80 -0.42
N GLU A 67 -4.20 8.33 0.07
CA GLU A 67 -5.53 8.80 -0.35
C GLU A 67 -5.74 8.74 -1.87
N GLY A 68 -5.32 7.65 -2.47
CA GLY A 68 -5.36 7.45 -3.91
C GLY A 68 -6.00 6.14 -4.33
N ASP A 69 -5.95 5.88 -5.62
CA ASP A 69 -6.42 4.64 -6.21
C ASP A 69 -5.50 3.46 -5.86
N HIS A 70 -6.02 2.25 -5.93
CA HIS A 70 -5.20 1.06 -5.82
C HIS A 70 -4.15 1.01 -6.93
N THR A 71 -2.90 0.81 -6.55
CA THR A 71 -1.76 0.85 -7.49
C THR A 71 -1.49 -0.48 -8.19
N ALA A 72 -2.16 -1.56 -7.76
CA ALA A 72 -2.01 -2.90 -8.29
C ALA A 72 -3.32 -3.67 -8.21
N THR A 73 -3.45 -4.72 -9.01
CA THR A 73 -4.53 -5.71 -8.91
C THR A 73 -4.05 -6.91 -8.10
N VAL A 74 -4.88 -7.37 -7.16
CA VAL A 74 -4.67 -8.60 -6.38
C VAL A 74 -5.74 -9.60 -6.79
N ARG A 75 -5.33 -10.79 -7.24
CA ARG A 75 -6.22 -11.87 -7.70
C ARG A 75 -5.92 -13.15 -6.95
N ALA A 76 -6.97 -13.86 -6.54
CA ALA A 76 -6.84 -15.17 -5.90
C ALA A 76 -6.37 -16.23 -6.89
N LEU A 77 -5.34 -17.00 -6.53
CA LEU A 77 -4.86 -18.17 -7.29
C LEU A 77 -5.43 -19.47 -6.72
N THR A 78 -5.68 -19.50 -5.43
CA THR A 78 -6.33 -20.59 -4.71
C THR A 78 -7.55 -20.02 -3.97
N PRO A 79 -8.42 -20.84 -3.36
CA PRO A 79 -9.40 -20.31 -2.41
C PRO A 79 -8.68 -19.50 -1.34
N CYS A 80 -9.11 -18.25 -1.14
CA CYS A 80 -8.49 -17.30 -0.22
C CYS A 80 -9.50 -16.77 0.78
N SER A 81 -9.04 -16.53 2.00
CA SER A 81 -9.81 -15.83 3.04
C SER A 81 -9.04 -14.57 3.47
N PHE A 82 -9.77 -13.48 3.68
CA PHE A 82 -9.21 -12.20 4.10
C PHE A 82 -10.02 -11.59 5.23
N HIS A 83 -9.34 -10.96 6.19
CA HIS A 83 -9.98 -9.92 6.97
C HIS A 83 -10.04 -8.64 6.14
N VAL A 84 -11.21 -8.01 6.10
CA VAL A 84 -11.43 -6.74 5.42
C VAL A 84 -11.63 -5.65 6.48
N LEU A 85 -10.78 -4.64 6.45
CA LEU A 85 -10.87 -3.50 7.35
C LEU A 85 -11.53 -2.35 6.61
N GLU A 86 -12.72 -2.01 7.04
CA GLU A 86 -13.42 -0.80 6.64
C GLU A 86 -12.92 0.37 7.50
N ASN A 87 -12.86 1.58 6.95
CA ASN A 87 -12.29 2.74 7.62
C ASN A 87 -10.85 2.53 8.16
N PRO A 88 -9.94 1.92 7.37
CA PRO A 88 -8.61 1.55 7.84
C PRO A 88 -7.79 2.77 8.27
N ARG A 89 -8.08 3.96 7.73
CA ARG A 89 -7.39 5.20 8.10
C ARG A 89 -7.63 5.56 9.58
N GLU A 90 -8.87 5.52 10.03
CA GLU A 90 -9.22 5.74 11.44
C GLU A 90 -8.55 4.68 12.33
N LEU A 91 -8.57 3.43 11.89
CA LEU A 91 -7.93 2.33 12.62
C LEU A 91 -6.41 2.52 12.74
N LEU A 92 -5.74 2.97 11.69
CA LEU A 92 -4.31 3.27 11.71
C LEU A 92 -3.97 4.45 12.63
N GLN A 93 -4.87 5.43 12.76
CA GLN A 93 -4.69 6.58 13.64
C GLN A 93 -4.96 6.23 15.11
N THR A 94 -5.86 5.31 15.39
CA THR A 94 -6.30 4.97 16.75
C THR A 94 -5.62 3.73 17.33
N SER A 95 -5.00 2.88 16.48
CA SER A 95 -4.29 1.67 16.91
C SER A 95 -2.79 1.74 16.60
N PRO A 96 -1.95 2.14 17.57
CA PRO A 96 -0.50 2.22 17.36
C PRO A 96 0.13 0.89 16.92
N LEU A 97 -0.40 -0.24 17.40
CA LEU A 97 0.12 -1.57 17.07
C LEU A 97 -0.12 -1.94 15.59
N ILE A 98 -1.31 -1.64 15.07
CA ILE A 98 -1.65 -1.89 13.66
C ILE A 98 -0.87 -0.91 12.78
N CYS A 99 -0.80 0.35 13.16
CA CYS A 99 0.01 1.36 12.47
C CYS A 99 1.48 0.92 12.39
N PHE A 100 2.07 0.52 13.51
CA PHE A 100 3.44 0.04 13.56
C PHE A 100 3.67 -1.20 12.67
N HIS A 101 2.71 -2.14 12.63
CA HIS A 101 2.77 -3.29 11.73
C HIS A 101 2.85 -2.86 10.26
N VAL A 102 2.00 -1.92 9.84
CA VAL A 102 2.01 -1.39 8.46
C VAL A 102 3.31 -0.64 8.17
N CYS A 103 3.83 0.14 9.12
CA CYS A 103 5.12 0.81 8.98
C CYS A 103 6.27 -0.20 8.77
N VAL A 104 6.33 -1.27 9.56
CA VAL A 104 7.34 -2.32 9.41
C VAL A 104 7.22 -3.03 8.06
N LEU A 105 5.99 -3.31 7.60
CA LEU A 105 5.73 -3.91 6.30
C LEU A 105 6.29 -3.01 5.17
N LEU A 106 5.96 -1.73 5.18
CA LEU A 106 6.42 -0.77 4.18
C LEU A 106 7.93 -0.57 4.21
N ALA A 107 8.52 -0.50 5.41
CA ALA A 107 9.97 -0.41 5.58
C ALA A 107 10.69 -1.63 4.97
N ARG A 108 10.19 -2.86 5.21
CA ARG A 108 10.73 -4.08 4.61
C ARG A 108 10.63 -4.09 3.09
N ARG A 109 9.48 -3.65 2.54
CA ARG A 109 9.29 -3.56 1.08
C ARG A 109 10.25 -2.55 0.46
N LEU A 110 10.44 -1.40 1.10
CA LEU A 110 11.40 -0.37 0.67
C LEU A 110 12.83 -0.88 0.72
N ASP A 111 13.25 -1.52 1.82
CA ASP A 111 14.59 -2.10 1.98
C ASP A 111 14.86 -3.17 0.90
N SER A 112 13.89 -4.05 0.65
CA SER A 112 14.01 -5.08 -0.38
C SER A 112 14.13 -4.48 -1.79
N LEU A 113 13.34 -3.44 -2.10
CA LEU A 113 13.42 -2.74 -3.38
C LEU A 113 14.77 -2.04 -3.54
N THR A 114 15.24 -1.37 -2.50
CA THR A 114 16.53 -0.66 -2.50
C THR A 114 17.69 -1.64 -2.75
N ARG A 115 17.69 -2.79 -2.06
CA ARG A 115 18.71 -3.84 -2.30
C ARG A 115 18.67 -4.35 -3.73
N TYR A 116 17.48 -4.64 -4.26
CA TYR A 116 17.33 -5.09 -5.63
C TYR A 116 17.88 -4.06 -6.64
N LEU A 117 17.59 -2.78 -6.44
CA LEU A 117 18.11 -1.71 -7.31
C LEU A 117 19.64 -1.58 -7.23
N VAL A 118 20.22 -1.75 -6.03
CA VAL A 118 21.69 -1.77 -5.86
C VAL A 118 22.30 -2.96 -6.60
N ASP A 119 21.70 -4.16 -6.48
CA ASP A 119 22.17 -5.35 -7.19
C ASP A 119 22.11 -5.18 -8.70
N VAL A 120 21.00 -4.63 -9.23
CA VAL A 120 20.85 -4.29 -10.65
C VAL A 120 21.93 -3.32 -11.10
N LYS A 121 22.20 -2.27 -10.31
CA LYS A 121 23.26 -1.31 -10.60
C LYS A 121 24.63 -1.97 -10.65
N GLN A 122 24.94 -2.89 -9.73
CA GLN A 122 26.22 -3.59 -9.71
C GLN A 122 26.38 -4.56 -10.88
N GLN A 123 25.32 -5.29 -11.26
CA GLN A 123 25.36 -6.25 -12.35
C GLN A 123 25.47 -5.61 -13.74
N PHE A 124 24.87 -4.42 -13.91
CA PHE A 124 24.79 -3.75 -15.20
C PHE A 124 25.60 -2.44 -15.24
N GLY A 125 26.48 -2.18 -14.26
CA GLY A 125 27.33 -1.01 -14.12
C GLY A 125 28.33 -0.84 -15.26
N GLY A 126 27.90 -0.28 -16.36
CA GLY A 126 28.68 -0.05 -17.58
C GLY A 126 27.81 0.25 -18.79
N HIS A 127 26.50 0.22 -18.65
CA HIS A 127 25.56 0.49 -19.74
C HIS A 127 24.85 1.83 -19.46
N ASP A 128 24.73 2.67 -20.48
CA ASP A 128 24.17 4.05 -20.42
C ASP A 128 22.72 4.15 -19.86
N HIS A 129 22.03 3.03 -19.70
CA HIS A 129 20.65 2.98 -19.17
C HIS A 129 20.54 2.99 -17.64
N ILE A 130 21.65 3.00 -16.92
CA ILE A 130 21.67 2.92 -15.44
C ILE A 130 21.46 4.27 -14.77
N GLY A 131 21.56 5.38 -15.49
CA GLY A 131 21.26 6.71 -14.95
C GLY A 131 19.89 6.82 -14.28
N MET A 132 18.87 6.12 -14.81
CA MET A 132 17.54 6.06 -14.20
C MET A 132 17.53 5.37 -12.83
N VAL A 133 18.38 4.35 -12.62
CA VAL A 133 18.46 3.64 -11.32
C VAL A 133 19.05 4.55 -10.25
N ASP A 134 20.04 5.39 -10.61
CA ASP A 134 20.65 6.37 -9.69
C ASP A 134 19.63 7.43 -9.27
N GLU A 135 18.86 7.97 -10.21
CA GLU A 135 17.80 8.95 -9.92
C GLU A 135 16.72 8.36 -9.00
N VAL A 136 16.34 7.08 -9.22
CA VAL A 136 15.35 6.38 -8.38
C VAL A 136 15.92 6.17 -6.98
N LEU A 137 17.17 5.73 -6.84
CA LEU A 137 17.82 5.54 -5.53
C LEU A 137 17.93 6.86 -4.77
N GLU A 138 18.33 7.95 -5.42
CA GLU A 138 18.36 9.28 -4.79
C GLU A 138 16.96 9.73 -4.35
N ALA A 139 15.96 9.51 -5.21
CA ALA A 139 14.58 9.87 -4.88
C ALA A 139 14.04 9.08 -3.68
N LEU A 140 14.38 7.79 -3.56
CA LEU A 140 13.96 6.94 -2.45
C LEU A 140 14.63 7.31 -1.12
N LEU A 141 15.92 7.69 -1.17
CA LEU A 141 16.71 7.95 0.03
C LEU A 141 16.61 9.39 0.55
N HIS A 142 16.35 10.36 -0.32
CA HIS A 142 16.47 11.79 0.00
C HIS A 142 15.20 12.64 -0.16
N ARG A 143 14.15 12.11 -0.80
CA ARG A 143 12.88 12.86 -0.88
C ARG A 143 12.11 12.79 0.42
N GLN A 144 12.05 13.93 1.09
CA GLN A 144 11.05 14.12 2.14
C GLN A 144 9.64 14.17 1.51
N PRO A 145 8.62 13.58 2.14
CA PRO A 145 7.26 13.69 1.65
C PRO A 145 6.87 15.15 1.55
N LYS A 146 6.44 15.61 0.37
CA LYS A 146 5.91 16.95 0.20
C LYS A 146 4.63 17.03 1.05
N GLU A 147 4.65 17.89 2.05
CA GLU A 147 3.47 18.23 2.82
C GLU A 147 2.41 18.78 1.85
N ARG A 148 1.27 18.09 1.74
CA ARG A 148 0.12 18.66 1.02
C ARG A 148 -0.36 19.84 1.84
N VAL A 149 -0.02 21.04 1.41
CA VAL A 149 -0.63 22.26 1.93
C VAL A 149 -2.10 22.21 1.51
N LEU A 150 -2.97 21.86 2.46
CA LEU A 150 -4.41 22.01 2.24
C LEU A 150 -4.69 23.49 1.97
N PRO A 151 -5.47 23.83 0.93
CA PRO A 151 -5.86 25.23 0.69
C PRO A 151 -6.53 25.74 1.98
N ARG A 152 -6.00 26.81 2.55
CA ARG A 152 -6.70 27.55 3.61
C ARG A 152 -8.02 27.98 3.05
N GLU A 153 -9.14 27.53 3.67
CA GLU A 153 -10.43 28.15 3.43
C GLU A 153 -10.29 29.64 3.68
N SER A 154 -10.42 30.43 2.62
CA SER A 154 -10.51 31.87 2.71
C SER A 154 -11.83 32.20 3.40
N THR A 155 -11.76 32.58 4.66
CA THR A 155 -12.88 33.18 5.38
C THR A 155 -13.20 34.50 4.67
N ILE A 156 -14.15 34.45 3.74
CA ILE A 156 -14.76 35.66 3.18
C ILE A 156 -15.51 36.31 4.33
N ARG A 157 -14.95 37.37 4.90
CA ARG A 157 -15.67 38.28 5.77
C ARG A 157 -16.82 38.87 4.93
N SER A 158 -18.03 38.45 5.23
CA SER A 158 -19.22 39.13 4.79
C SER A 158 -19.18 40.55 5.33
N GLY A 159 -19.01 41.52 4.43
CA GLY A 159 -19.09 42.94 4.76
C GLY A 159 -20.49 43.26 5.25
N GLU A 160 -20.58 43.86 6.43
CA GLU A 160 -21.76 44.57 6.90
C GLU A 160 -22.02 45.78 6.01
N PRO A 161 -23.27 46.06 5.66
CA PRO A 161 -23.60 47.34 4.98
C PRO A 161 -23.53 48.50 5.98
N LEU A 162 -22.79 49.53 5.61
CA LEU A 162 -22.82 50.81 6.29
C LEU A 162 -24.16 51.50 6.02
N GLU A 163 -24.89 51.84 7.06
CA GLU A 163 -25.90 52.89 7.03
C GLU A 163 -25.27 54.29 7.02
#